data_7210e43335f956dba1476e7e9cb3df36
#
_entry.id   7210e43335f956dba1476e7e9cb3df36
#
_cell.length_a   1.000
_cell.length_b   1.000
_cell.length_c   1.000
_cell.angle_alpha   90.00
_cell.angle_beta   90.00
_cell.angle_gamma   90.00
#
_symmetry.space_group_name_H-M   'P 1'
#
loop_
_entity.id
_entity.type
_entity.pdbx_description
1 polymer ?
#
loop_
_entity_poly.entity_id
_entity_poly.type
_entity_poly.pdbx_seq_one_letter_code
_entity_poly.pdbx_strand_id
1 'polypeptide(L)'
;MKRRVFLGLAAAGVLAGCSGFGESRMNPRNWFGRSRSRSRNAPAEDPNANPLIPEQEQGGLFDRIRKEKPYEGTLVAEVTGLEVERATGGAIIKVRGLASQQEIYDVRLVPDNEDDEPVGGVLGYELRAVHSLEAPERPREVQAAVFVSDKALGQVREIRVRGAQNERVSRR
;
A
#
# COMPACT_ATOMS: atom_id res chain seq x y z
N MET A 1 12.96 78.20 25.25
CA MET A 1 11.74 77.39 25.07
C MET A 1 11.83 76.31 23.99
N LYS A 2 12.99 76.11 23.31
CA LYS A 2 13.10 75.13 22.17
C LYS A 2 13.51 73.70 22.56
N ARG A 3 14.13 73.49 23.73
CA ARG A 3 14.61 72.14 24.15
C ARG A 3 13.49 71.22 24.67
N ARG A 4 12.43 71.77 25.24
CA ARG A 4 11.29 70.95 25.74
C ARG A 4 10.39 70.42 24.62
N VAL A 5 10.35 71.13 23.49
CA VAL A 5 9.56 70.70 22.32
C VAL A 5 10.26 69.51 21.62
N PHE A 6 11.62 69.50 21.57
CA PHE A 6 12.38 68.41 20.99
C PHE A 6 12.28 67.10 21.78
N LEU A 7 12.21 67.19 23.10
CA LEU A 7 12.03 65.99 23.96
C LEU A 7 10.62 65.40 23.83
N GLY A 8 9.59 66.25 23.63
CA GLY A 8 8.21 65.79 23.37
C GLY A 8 8.06 65.06 22.04
N LEU A 9 8.73 65.55 20.98
CA LEU A 9 8.69 64.89 19.67
C LEU A 9 9.42 63.55 19.64
N ALA A 10 10.55 63.44 20.38
CA ALA A 10 11.30 62.15 20.48
C ALA A 10 10.50 61.08 21.28
N ALA A 11 9.71 61.46 22.27
CA ALA A 11 8.86 60.54 23.05
C ALA A 11 7.67 60.04 22.23
N ALA A 12 7.06 60.90 21.36
CA ALA A 12 5.97 60.50 20.50
C ALA A 12 6.41 59.54 19.39
N GLY A 13 7.64 59.65 18.87
CA GLY A 13 8.20 58.74 17.86
C GLY A 13 8.43 57.30 18.32
N VAL A 14 8.73 57.09 19.61
CA VAL A 14 8.97 55.78 20.20
C VAL A 14 7.68 54.99 20.41
N LEU A 15 6.55 55.65 20.62
CA LEU A 15 5.27 54.99 20.82
C LEU A 15 4.58 54.57 19.51
N ALA A 16 4.91 55.20 18.40
CA ALA A 16 4.34 54.82 17.08
C ALA A 16 5.03 53.62 16.43
N GLY A 17 6.21 53.21 16.92
CA GLY A 17 6.99 52.09 16.38
C GLY A 17 6.54 50.70 16.82
N CYS A 18 5.65 50.57 17.82
CA CYS A 18 5.29 49.26 18.40
C CYS A 18 4.14 48.51 17.70
N SER A 19 3.41 49.14 16.79
CA SER A 19 2.26 48.50 16.15
C SER A 19 2.62 47.65 14.90
N GLY A 20 3.83 47.78 14.33
CA GLY A 20 4.23 47.08 13.12
C GLY A 20 4.99 45.77 13.31
N PHE A 21 5.46 45.47 14.52
CA PHE A 21 6.27 44.25 14.74
C PHE A 21 5.46 42.97 14.86
N GLY A 22 4.13 43.04 15.06
CA GLY A 22 3.25 41.87 15.15
C GLY A 22 3.14 41.08 13.86
N GLU A 23 3.18 41.75 12.71
CA GLU A 23 3.00 41.15 11.38
C GLU A 23 4.29 40.99 10.56
N SER A 24 5.43 41.36 11.12
CA SER A 24 6.71 41.25 10.46
C SER A 24 7.08 39.79 10.24
N ARG A 25 7.60 39.46 9.06
CA ARG A 25 8.19 38.14 8.72
C ARG A 25 9.42 37.81 9.58
N MET A 26 10.00 38.77 10.26
CA MET A 26 11.13 38.60 11.18
C MET A 26 10.71 38.22 12.60
N ASN A 27 9.42 38.24 12.93
CA ASN A 27 8.94 37.87 14.25
C ASN A 27 8.99 36.35 14.42
N PRO A 28 9.78 35.80 15.38
CA PRO A 28 9.86 34.35 15.60
C PRO A 28 8.53 33.66 15.89
N ARG A 29 7.56 34.41 16.45
CA ARG A 29 6.17 33.91 16.65
C ARG A 29 5.41 33.62 15.38
N ASN A 30 5.79 34.22 14.24
CA ASN A 30 5.19 33.95 12.95
C ASN A 30 5.85 32.78 12.21
N TRP A 31 7.02 32.31 12.70
CA TRP A 31 7.72 31.17 12.11
C TRP A 31 7.01 29.82 12.41
N PHE A 32 6.33 29.76 13.53
CA PHE A 32 5.57 28.57 13.93
C PHE A 32 4.10 28.63 13.50
N GLY A 33 3.78 29.36 12.44
CA GLY A 33 2.46 29.45 11.85
C GLY A 33 1.33 29.32 12.89
N ARG A 34 0.33 30.15 12.86
CA ARG A 34 -0.92 29.85 13.58
C ARG A 34 -1.45 28.56 12.98
N SER A 35 -1.23 27.43 13.65
CA SER A 35 -1.95 26.21 13.35
C SER A 35 -3.44 26.50 13.61
N ARG A 36 -4.11 27.01 12.60
CA ARG A 36 -5.55 26.94 12.55
C ARG A 36 -5.85 25.46 12.41
N SER A 37 -6.12 24.80 13.53
CA SER A 37 -6.87 23.55 13.48
C SER A 37 -8.18 23.92 12.78
N ARG A 38 -8.21 23.72 11.45
CA ARG A 38 -9.47 23.58 10.77
C ARG A 38 -10.11 22.38 11.43
N SER A 39 -11.13 22.61 12.23
CA SER A 39 -12.08 21.59 12.57
C SER A 39 -12.55 21.04 11.23
N ARG A 40 -11.97 19.94 10.78
CA ARG A 40 -12.59 19.09 9.78
C ARG A 40 -13.93 18.75 10.40
N ASN A 41 -15.02 19.12 9.72
CA ASN A 41 -16.31 18.53 10.02
C ASN A 41 -16.04 17.02 9.99
N ALA A 42 -15.97 16.41 11.16
CA ALA A 42 -15.88 14.97 11.26
C ALA A 42 -17.11 14.43 10.51
N PRO A 43 -16.95 13.57 9.51
CA PRO A 43 -18.07 12.82 8.98
C PRO A 43 -18.76 12.18 10.17
N ALA A 44 -20.10 12.14 10.16
CA ALA A 44 -20.86 11.49 11.19
C ALA A 44 -20.25 10.10 11.44
N GLU A 45 -19.84 9.83 12.68
CA GLU A 45 -19.26 8.54 13.05
C GLU A 45 -20.26 7.46 12.66
N ASP A 46 -19.87 6.58 11.74
CA ASP A 46 -20.61 5.38 11.42
C ASP A 46 -20.59 4.50 12.68
N PRO A 47 -21.73 4.20 13.31
CA PRO A 47 -21.77 3.42 14.55
C PRO A 47 -21.19 2.00 14.40
N ASN A 48 -20.91 1.56 13.18
CA ASN A 48 -20.24 0.29 12.86
C ASN A 48 -18.76 0.43 12.50
N ALA A 49 -18.20 1.66 12.50
CA ALA A 49 -16.79 1.84 12.25
C ALA A 49 -15.95 1.22 13.38
N ASN A 50 -15.09 0.28 13.05
CA ASN A 50 -14.15 -0.29 14.01
C ASN A 50 -13.03 0.75 14.26
N PRO A 51 -12.89 1.30 15.48
CA PRO A 51 -11.89 2.34 15.78
C PRO A 51 -10.43 1.86 15.63
N LEU A 52 -10.21 0.56 15.46
CA LEU A 52 -8.87 -0.03 15.25
C LEU A 52 -8.49 -0.15 13.77
N ILE A 53 -9.44 0.09 12.87
CA ILE A 53 -9.14 0.16 11.44
C ILE A 53 -8.83 1.63 11.14
N PRO A 54 -7.59 1.98 10.75
CA PRO A 54 -7.29 3.33 10.26
C PRO A 54 -8.25 3.64 9.12
N GLU A 55 -8.96 4.77 9.21
CA GLU A 55 -9.71 5.28 8.06
C GLU A 55 -8.75 5.34 6.88
N GLN A 56 -9.03 4.59 5.84
CA GLN A 56 -8.26 4.65 4.60
C GLN A 56 -8.37 6.10 4.13
N GLU A 57 -7.28 6.84 4.30
CA GLU A 57 -7.17 8.21 3.84
C GLU A 57 -7.43 8.19 2.34
N GLN A 58 -8.65 8.54 1.95
CA GLN A 58 -9.06 8.65 0.56
C GLN A 58 -8.14 9.67 -0.13
N GLY A 59 -7.16 9.16 -0.89
CA GLY A 59 -6.48 9.95 -1.90
C GLY A 59 -5.50 11.00 -1.39
N GLY A 60 -4.65 10.70 -0.41
CA GLY A 60 -3.48 11.53 -0.07
C GLY A 60 -2.48 11.57 -1.23
N LEU A 61 -1.70 12.66 -1.32
CA LEU A 61 -0.62 12.83 -2.30
C LEU A 61 0.35 11.63 -2.32
N PHE A 62 0.41 10.88 -1.22
CA PHE A 62 1.22 9.68 -1.05
C PHE A 62 0.60 8.41 -1.64
N ASP A 63 -0.72 8.35 -1.83
CA ASP A 63 -1.38 7.22 -2.51
C ASP A 63 -1.03 7.16 -4.00
N ARG A 64 -0.76 8.32 -4.63
CA ARG A 64 -0.27 8.36 -6.01
C ARG A 64 1.16 7.84 -6.17
N ILE A 65 1.92 7.80 -5.08
CA ILE A 65 3.31 7.32 -5.06
C ILE A 65 3.36 5.81 -4.76
N ARG A 66 2.34 5.27 -4.10
CA ARG A 66 2.17 3.84 -3.87
C ARG A 66 1.40 3.17 -5.03
N LYS A 67 1.78 3.46 -6.27
CA LYS A 67 1.51 2.50 -7.34
C LYS A 67 2.25 1.23 -6.94
N GLU A 68 1.48 0.18 -6.67
CA GLU A 68 2.07 -1.12 -6.43
C GLU A 68 3.02 -1.40 -7.58
N LYS A 69 4.32 -1.49 -7.24
CA LYS A 69 5.31 -1.83 -8.25
C LYS A 69 4.90 -3.19 -8.81
N PRO A 70 4.89 -3.36 -10.14
CA PRO A 70 4.61 -4.66 -10.72
C PRO A 70 5.56 -5.67 -10.08
N TYR A 71 5.02 -6.84 -9.74
CA TYR A 71 5.80 -7.87 -9.10
C TYR A 71 6.91 -8.37 -10.04
N GLU A 72 8.17 -8.17 -9.64
CA GLU A 72 9.35 -8.45 -10.48
C GLU A 72 9.77 -9.93 -10.49
N GLY A 73 9.11 -10.80 -9.71
CA GLY A 73 9.43 -12.23 -9.64
C GLY A 73 9.29 -12.92 -10.99
N THR A 74 10.11 -13.95 -11.22
CA THR A 74 10.06 -14.83 -12.40
C THR A 74 9.30 -16.12 -12.07
N LEU A 75 8.86 -16.84 -13.10
CA LEU A 75 8.17 -18.13 -12.92
C LEU A 75 9.07 -19.13 -12.19
N VAL A 76 8.50 -19.81 -11.21
CA VAL A 76 9.12 -20.97 -10.57
C VAL A 76 9.24 -22.12 -11.57
N ALA A 77 10.30 -22.91 -11.53
CA ALA A 77 10.58 -23.93 -12.53
C ALA A 77 9.42 -24.91 -12.71
N GLU A 78 8.97 -25.52 -11.63
CA GLU A 78 7.87 -26.49 -11.68
C GLU A 78 6.85 -26.27 -10.58
N VAL A 79 5.59 -26.54 -10.88
CA VAL A 79 4.50 -26.68 -9.91
C VAL A 79 4.35 -28.16 -9.55
N THR A 80 4.65 -28.53 -8.31
CA THR A 80 4.63 -29.93 -7.85
C THR A 80 3.31 -30.31 -7.22
N GLY A 81 2.57 -29.34 -6.63
CA GLY A 81 1.28 -29.60 -5.98
C GLY A 81 0.33 -28.43 -6.07
N LEU A 82 -0.96 -28.74 -6.19
CA LEU A 82 -2.08 -27.78 -6.17
C LEU A 82 -3.18 -28.36 -5.29
N GLU A 83 -3.49 -27.69 -4.20
CA GLU A 83 -4.53 -28.07 -3.24
C GLU A 83 -5.49 -26.92 -3.06
N VAL A 84 -6.78 -27.22 -3.00
CA VAL A 84 -7.83 -26.24 -2.74
C VAL A 84 -8.58 -26.63 -1.49
N GLU A 85 -8.39 -25.86 -0.43
CA GLU A 85 -9.01 -26.11 0.87
C GLU A 85 -10.16 -25.12 1.10
N ARG A 86 -11.29 -25.65 1.52
CA ARG A 86 -12.43 -24.81 1.92
C ARG A 86 -12.11 -24.03 3.18
N ALA A 87 -12.44 -22.74 3.15
CA ALA A 87 -12.31 -21.84 4.29
C ALA A 87 -13.62 -21.05 4.49
N THR A 88 -13.78 -20.40 5.62
CA THR A 88 -14.95 -19.55 5.87
C THR A 88 -14.98 -18.39 4.89
N GLY A 89 -16.05 -18.32 4.09
CA GLY A 89 -16.25 -17.27 3.07
C GLY A 89 -15.50 -17.47 1.75
N GLY A 90 -14.89 -18.68 1.54
CA GLY A 90 -14.18 -18.95 0.30
C GLY A 90 -13.35 -20.23 0.32
N ALA A 91 -12.20 -20.18 -0.34
CA ALA A 91 -11.21 -21.26 -0.32
C ALA A 91 -9.78 -20.69 -0.34
N ILE A 92 -8.87 -21.48 0.20
CA ILE A 92 -7.42 -21.23 0.12
C ILE A 92 -6.85 -22.14 -0.94
N ILE A 93 -6.24 -21.55 -1.96
CA ILE A 93 -5.47 -22.26 -2.97
C ILE A 93 -4.04 -22.33 -2.50
N LYS A 94 -3.56 -23.55 -2.18
CA LYS A 94 -2.18 -23.82 -1.77
C LYS A 94 -1.43 -24.44 -2.91
N VAL A 95 -0.27 -23.89 -3.22
CA VAL A 95 0.57 -24.34 -4.32
C VAL A 95 1.96 -24.65 -3.80
N ARG A 96 2.48 -25.81 -4.18
CA ARG A 96 3.87 -26.19 -3.98
C ARG A 96 4.59 -26.21 -5.32
N GLY A 97 5.82 -25.77 -5.31
CA GLY A 97 6.66 -25.74 -6.49
C GLY A 97 8.10 -26.10 -6.18
N LEU A 98 8.85 -26.35 -7.22
CA LEU A 98 10.28 -26.57 -7.18
C LEU A 98 10.97 -25.47 -7.97
N ALA A 99 11.73 -24.65 -7.28
CA ALA A 99 12.53 -23.61 -7.91
C ALA A 99 13.91 -24.13 -8.26
N SER A 100 14.52 -23.57 -9.29
CA SER A 100 15.84 -23.99 -9.78
C SER A 100 17.01 -23.47 -8.91
N GLN A 101 16.78 -22.40 -8.15
CA GLN A 101 17.82 -21.74 -7.36
C GLN A 101 17.55 -21.85 -5.86
N GLN A 102 18.61 -21.80 -5.06
CA GLN A 102 18.52 -21.97 -3.62
C GLN A 102 18.07 -20.69 -2.89
N GLU A 103 18.54 -19.52 -3.31
CA GLU A 103 18.20 -18.25 -2.68
C GLU A 103 16.97 -17.62 -3.31
N ILE A 104 15.83 -18.00 -2.77
CA ILE A 104 14.53 -17.57 -3.22
C ILE A 104 13.79 -16.90 -2.10
N TYR A 105 13.16 -15.81 -2.40
CA TYR A 105 12.33 -15.03 -1.49
C TYR A 105 11.12 -14.47 -2.22
N ASP A 106 10.17 -13.97 -1.46
CA ASP A 106 8.93 -13.36 -1.96
C ASP A 106 8.19 -14.24 -2.98
N VAL A 107 7.90 -15.49 -2.61
CA VAL A 107 7.13 -16.41 -3.45
C VAL A 107 5.66 -16.03 -3.43
N ARG A 108 5.06 -15.84 -4.61
CA ARG A 108 3.66 -15.42 -4.74
C ARG A 108 2.92 -16.18 -5.84
N LEU A 109 1.61 -16.28 -5.66
CA LEU A 109 0.67 -16.57 -6.73
C LEU A 109 0.22 -15.25 -7.34
N VAL A 110 0.59 -15.02 -8.57
CA VAL A 110 0.25 -13.81 -9.32
C VAL A 110 -0.90 -14.17 -10.27
N PRO A 111 -2.03 -13.46 -10.25
CA PRO A 111 -3.12 -13.75 -11.17
C PRO A 111 -2.70 -13.51 -12.62
N ASP A 112 -3.24 -14.29 -13.54
CA ASP A 112 -2.98 -14.17 -14.98
C ASP A 112 -3.57 -12.87 -15.58
N ASN A 113 -4.53 -12.25 -14.86
CA ASN A 113 -5.17 -11.00 -15.25
C ASN A 113 -5.13 -9.96 -14.11
N GLU A 114 -5.21 -8.68 -14.48
CA GLU A 114 -5.12 -7.57 -13.52
C GLU A 114 -6.29 -7.52 -12.52
N ASP A 115 -7.44 -8.07 -12.88
CA ASP A 115 -8.66 -7.97 -12.08
C ASP A 115 -8.83 -9.16 -11.09
N ASP A 116 -7.94 -10.18 -11.13
CA ASP A 116 -8.07 -11.45 -10.38
C ASP A 116 -9.46 -12.11 -10.54
N GLU A 117 -10.07 -11.92 -11.71
CA GLU A 117 -11.38 -12.46 -12.04
C GLU A 117 -11.28 -13.69 -12.97
N PRO A 118 -12.18 -14.68 -12.81
CA PRO A 118 -12.17 -15.86 -13.67
C PRO A 118 -12.57 -15.52 -15.10
N VAL A 119 -11.75 -15.89 -16.07
CA VAL A 119 -12.03 -15.73 -17.50
C VAL A 119 -12.56 -17.04 -18.08
N GLY A 120 -13.79 -17.02 -18.57
CA GLY A 120 -14.42 -18.22 -19.13
C GLY A 120 -14.62 -19.38 -18.15
N GLY A 121 -14.64 -19.07 -16.83
CA GLY A 121 -14.73 -20.05 -15.77
C GLY A 121 -13.39 -20.67 -15.36
N VAL A 122 -12.28 -20.14 -15.85
CA VAL A 122 -10.91 -20.51 -15.46
C VAL A 122 -10.31 -19.40 -14.62
N LEU A 123 -9.84 -19.76 -13.44
CA LEU A 123 -9.08 -18.87 -12.56
C LEU A 123 -7.61 -19.24 -12.69
N GLY A 124 -6.82 -18.38 -13.33
CA GLY A 124 -5.42 -18.62 -13.66
C GLY A 124 -4.46 -17.88 -12.72
N TYR A 125 -3.42 -18.57 -12.29
CA TYR A 125 -2.31 -18.01 -11.52
C TYR A 125 -0.97 -18.45 -12.07
N GLU A 126 0.02 -17.60 -11.87
CA GLU A 126 1.44 -17.90 -12.06
C GLU A 126 2.12 -18.06 -10.71
N LEU A 127 2.82 -19.16 -10.51
CA LEU A 127 3.71 -19.29 -9.35
C LEU A 127 5.01 -18.57 -9.65
N ARG A 128 5.24 -17.44 -9.01
CA ARG A 128 6.40 -16.59 -9.25
C ARG A 128 7.20 -16.39 -7.97
N ALA A 129 8.50 -16.15 -8.14
CA ALA A 129 9.40 -15.88 -7.03
C ALA A 129 10.51 -14.90 -7.44
N VAL A 130 11.01 -14.15 -6.49
CA VAL A 130 12.22 -13.36 -6.65
C VAL A 130 13.40 -14.19 -6.18
N HIS A 131 14.46 -14.22 -6.97
CA HIS A 131 15.68 -14.95 -6.65
C HIS A 131 16.91 -14.07 -6.81
N SER A 132 17.97 -14.39 -6.09
CA SER A 132 19.26 -13.72 -6.24
C SER A 132 19.94 -14.17 -7.53
N LEU A 133 20.49 -13.23 -8.30
CA LEU A 133 21.21 -13.54 -9.54
C LEU A 133 22.53 -14.32 -9.31
N GLU A 134 23.06 -14.27 -8.09
CA GLU A 134 24.31 -14.93 -7.71
C GLU A 134 24.07 -16.28 -6.99
N ALA A 135 22.81 -16.68 -6.84
CA ALA A 135 22.48 -17.89 -6.10
C ALA A 135 22.91 -19.16 -6.84
N PRO A 136 23.41 -20.18 -6.11
CA PRO A 136 23.73 -21.46 -6.71
C PRO A 136 22.47 -22.15 -7.26
N GLU A 137 22.60 -22.80 -8.40
CA GLU A 137 21.56 -23.62 -9.01
C GLU A 137 21.35 -24.89 -8.19
N ARG A 138 20.53 -24.83 -7.18
CA ARG A 138 20.09 -25.99 -6.39
C ARG A 138 18.58 -25.94 -6.24
N PRO A 139 17.90 -27.03 -6.60
CA PRO A 139 16.46 -27.10 -6.46
C PRO A 139 16.02 -26.88 -5.01
N ARG A 140 15.01 -26.02 -4.81
CA ARG A 140 14.40 -25.74 -3.51
C ARG A 140 12.89 -25.79 -3.62
N GLU A 141 12.27 -26.47 -2.65
CA GLU A 141 10.83 -26.42 -2.52
C GLU A 141 10.38 -25.04 -2.05
N VAL A 142 9.32 -24.55 -2.69
CA VAL A 142 8.65 -23.29 -2.39
C VAL A 142 7.17 -23.52 -2.24
N GLN A 143 6.52 -22.66 -1.47
CA GLN A 143 5.09 -22.72 -1.26
C GLN A 143 4.51 -21.32 -1.28
N ALA A 144 3.32 -21.19 -1.89
CA ALA A 144 2.51 -19.98 -1.85
C ALA A 144 1.04 -20.35 -1.65
N ALA A 145 0.26 -19.41 -1.12
CA ALA A 145 -1.17 -19.58 -0.98
C ALA A 145 -1.88 -18.25 -1.27
N VAL A 146 -3.11 -18.36 -1.78
CA VAL A 146 -4.00 -17.22 -2.00
C VAL A 146 -5.41 -17.58 -1.53
N PHE A 147 -6.10 -16.61 -0.94
CA PHE A 147 -7.52 -16.75 -0.58
C PHE A 147 -8.39 -16.26 -1.72
N VAL A 148 -9.39 -17.06 -2.10
CA VAL A 148 -10.38 -16.71 -3.11
C VAL A 148 -11.77 -16.75 -2.48
N SER A 149 -12.54 -15.68 -2.62
CA SER A 149 -13.86 -15.56 -2.05
C SER A 149 -14.89 -16.49 -2.69
N ASP A 150 -15.94 -16.86 -1.95
CA ASP A 150 -17.05 -17.65 -2.48
C ASP A 150 -17.72 -17.01 -3.69
N LYS A 151 -17.75 -15.68 -3.76
CA LYS A 151 -18.27 -14.94 -4.92
C LYS A 151 -17.48 -15.23 -6.17
N ALA A 152 -16.16 -15.16 -6.11
CA ALA A 152 -15.29 -15.47 -7.25
C ALA A 152 -15.36 -16.96 -7.60
N LEU A 153 -15.30 -17.83 -6.57
CA LEU A 153 -15.41 -19.29 -6.78
C LEU A 153 -16.72 -19.75 -7.41
N GLY A 154 -17.81 -19.00 -7.22
CA GLY A 154 -19.11 -19.30 -7.84
C GLY A 154 -19.05 -19.30 -9.38
N GLN A 155 -18.12 -18.59 -9.97
CA GLN A 155 -17.91 -18.49 -11.41
C GLN A 155 -16.80 -19.40 -11.92
N VAL A 156 -16.05 -20.06 -11.00
CA VAL A 156 -14.89 -20.89 -11.34
C VAL A 156 -15.29 -22.34 -11.51
N ARG A 157 -14.88 -22.92 -12.65
CA ARG A 157 -14.98 -24.36 -12.95
C ARG A 157 -13.61 -25.04 -12.89
N GLU A 158 -12.57 -24.28 -13.16
CA GLU A 158 -11.19 -24.77 -13.22
C GLU A 158 -10.25 -23.73 -12.60
N ILE A 159 -9.33 -24.20 -11.75
CA ILE A 159 -8.22 -23.41 -11.22
C ILE A 159 -6.95 -23.94 -11.89
N ARG A 160 -6.18 -23.04 -12.49
CA ARG A 160 -4.96 -23.35 -13.20
C ARG A 160 -3.80 -22.62 -12.57
N VAL A 161 -2.70 -23.31 -12.33
CA VAL A 161 -1.46 -22.70 -11.85
C VAL A 161 -0.31 -23.08 -12.75
N ARG A 162 0.38 -22.08 -13.27
CA ARG A 162 1.47 -22.22 -14.22
C ARG A 162 2.82 -21.98 -13.54
N GLY A 163 3.79 -22.87 -13.81
CA GLY A 163 5.22 -22.71 -13.64
C GLY A 163 5.89 -22.45 -14.98
N ALA A 164 7.24 -22.40 -14.99
CA ALA A 164 8.01 -22.22 -16.23
C ALA A 164 7.96 -23.45 -17.14
N GLN A 165 7.92 -24.66 -16.59
CA GLN A 165 8.04 -25.92 -17.33
C GLN A 165 6.72 -26.70 -17.39
N ASN A 166 5.79 -26.44 -16.46
CA ASN A 166 4.53 -27.17 -16.36
C ASN A 166 3.40 -26.31 -15.85
N GLU A 167 2.21 -26.89 -15.88
CA GLU A 167 1.01 -26.35 -15.22
C GLU A 167 0.29 -27.43 -14.42
N ARG A 168 -0.45 -27.02 -13.40
CA ARG A 168 -1.37 -27.87 -12.65
C ARG A 168 -2.77 -27.30 -12.70
N VAL A 169 -3.72 -28.21 -12.79
CA VAL A 169 -5.13 -27.88 -12.93
C VAL A 169 -5.93 -28.62 -11.86
N SER A 170 -6.79 -27.89 -11.18
CA SER A 170 -7.79 -28.44 -10.27
C SER A 170 -9.18 -28.13 -10.83
N ARG A 171 -10.00 -29.14 -11.03
CA ARG A 171 -11.39 -29.01 -11.51
C ARG A 171 -12.36 -29.28 -10.39
N ARG A 172 -13.43 -28.52 -10.41
CA ARG A 172 -14.53 -28.67 -9.45
C ARG A 172 -15.50 -29.74 -9.92
#